data_9e0a03850faf9ef38b10fe8c917ffcd9
#
_entry.id   9e0a03850faf9ef38b10fe8c917ffcd9
#
_cell.length_a   1.000
_cell.length_b   1.000
_cell.length_c   1.000
_cell.angle_alpha   90.00
_cell.angle_beta   90.00
_cell.angle_gamma   90.00
#
_symmetry.space_group_name_H-M   'P 1'
#
loop_
_entity.id
_entity.type
_entity.pdbx_description
1 polymer ?
#
loop_
_entity_poly.entity_id
_entity_poly.type
_entity_poly.pdbx_seq_one_letter_code
_entity_poly.pdbx_strand_id
1 'polypeptide(L)'
;MTQFLIRCFIKRPDDVKDAAVRTAYGNLASLVGMACNILLCIGKLLAGTLFGSIAIMADALNNLSDASSNVVSLIGFRLAAKAPDAEHPYGHARYEYLAGLVVSVTILAIGLSLLKESALKVLHPTPVTFSWLSIGVLAASILVKLWLSGFNRAVGKKINSETLMATAADSRNDVLTTGAVLLSTILCSLTGYGIIDGIMGVGVAAFILWSGWGLVMDTLSPLLGESPSPELVEHIERTVMSYPGVLGVHDLMVHDYGPGHQFASLHVEFPAETDPLTAHDVIDNIENDFLKKDRLQVTIHYDPIVTADASVGVLRARLQEHARQLDPRLSIHDLRIVPGDSHTNVLFDLVFPAGYTGDIDQMLAKMCQFVKEQDPKYCCVVKVEQSYASALPDKK
;
A
#
# COMPACT_ATOMS: atom_id res chain seq x y z
N MET A 1 25.77 6.78 8.07
CA MET A 1 25.33 6.07 9.29
C MET A 1 24.32 4.98 8.97
N THR A 2 23.24 5.25 8.23
CA THR A 2 22.21 4.25 7.81
C THR A 2 22.80 3.00 7.16
N GLN A 3 23.59 3.13 6.10
CA GLN A 3 24.21 1.98 5.42
C GLN A 3 25.19 1.19 6.29
N PHE A 4 25.87 1.87 7.21
CA PHE A 4 26.75 1.21 8.17
C PHE A 4 25.96 0.30 9.11
N LEU A 5 24.88 0.79 9.71
CA LEU A 5 24.00 0.00 10.57
C LEU A 5 23.43 -1.21 9.83
N ILE A 6 22.92 -1.01 8.60
CA ILE A 6 22.39 -2.10 7.78
C ILE A 6 23.45 -3.20 7.57
N ARG A 7 24.67 -2.82 7.16
CA ARG A 7 25.75 -3.80 6.91
C ARG A 7 26.23 -4.53 8.15
N CYS A 8 26.17 -3.88 9.33
CA CYS A 8 26.59 -4.51 10.58
C CYS A 8 25.58 -5.52 11.12
N PHE A 9 24.28 -5.26 10.93
CA PHE A 9 23.24 -6.03 11.61
C PHE A 9 22.41 -6.92 10.69
N ILE A 10 22.46 -6.74 9.36
CA ILE A 10 21.62 -7.49 8.42
C ILE A 10 22.49 -8.36 7.51
N LYS A 11 22.26 -9.66 7.59
CA LYS A 11 22.85 -10.64 6.66
C LYS A 11 22.06 -10.61 5.35
N ARG A 12 22.73 -10.55 4.19
CA ARG A 12 22.13 -10.47 2.84
C ARG A 12 21.17 -9.27 2.66
N PRO A 13 21.66 -8.02 2.83
CA PRO A 13 20.81 -6.82 2.84
C PRO A 13 20.06 -6.55 1.51
N ASP A 14 20.38 -7.27 0.44
CA ASP A 14 19.75 -7.08 -0.87
C ASP A 14 18.59 -8.05 -1.15
N ASP A 15 18.46 -9.12 -0.36
CA ASP A 15 17.37 -10.11 -0.48
C ASP A 15 16.13 -9.67 0.32
N VAL A 16 15.56 -8.53 -0.06
CA VAL A 16 14.39 -7.94 0.65
C VAL A 16 13.09 -8.72 0.44
N LYS A 17 13.05 -9.68 -0.49
CA LYS A 17 11.91 -10.60 -0.67
C LYS A 17 11.90 -11.70 0.42
N ASP A 18 13.03 -11.95 1.10
CA ASP A 18 13.11 -12.91 2.21
C ASP A 18 12.45 -12.35 3.47
N ALA A 19 11.45 -13.06 4.01
CA ALA A 19 10.72 -12.65 5.22
C ALA A 19 11.65 -12.46 6.43
N ALA A 20 12.69 -13.29 6.57
CA ALA A 20 13.66 -13.15 7.66
C ALA A 20 14.52 -11.88 7.51
N VAL A 21 14.88 -11.52 6.29
CA VAL A 21 15.60 -10.26 5.99
C VAL A 21 14.69 -9.06 6.24
N ARG A 22 13.43 -9.10 5.81
CA ARG A 22 12.43 -8.05 6.11
C ARG A 22 12.29 -7.84 7.61
N THR A 23 12.09 -8.93 8.36
CA THR A 23 11.98 -8.89 9.82
C THR A 23 13.25 -8.32 10.47
N ALA A 24 14.44 -8.67 9.97
CA ALA A 24 15.69 -8.10 10.46
C ALA A 24 15.77 -6.58 10.25
N TYR A 25 15.31 -6.09 9.10
CA TYR A 25 15.20 -4.64 8.83
C TYR A 25 14.21 -3.95 9.77
N GLY A 26 13.02 -4.51 9.96
CA GLY A 26 11.99 -4.00 10.86
C GLY A 26 12.48 -3.96 12.33
N ASN A 27 13.07 -5.06 12.79
CA ASN A 27 13.65 -5.14 14.13
C ASN A 27 14.78 -4.12 14.34
N LEU A 28 15.69 -3.98 13.36
CA LEU A 28 16.77 -2.99 13.42
C LEU A 28 16.20 -1.57 13.52
N ALA A 29 15.25 -1.22 12.68
CA ALA A 29 14.63 0.10 12.67
C ALA A 29 13.92 0.41 13.99
N SER A 30 13.12 -0.52 14.50
CA SER A 30 12.40 -0.37 15.76
C SER A 30 13.37 -0.26 16.96
N LEU A 31 14.44 -1.07 17.00
CA LEU A 31 15.44 -1.00 18.07
C LEU A 31 16.25 0.30 18.04
N VAL A 32 16.63 0.77 16.85
CA VAL A 32 17.34 2.06 16.70
C VAL A 32 16.41 3.21 17.10
N GLY A 33 15.15 3.19 16.67
CA GLY A 33 14.15 4.18 17.07
C GLY A 33 13.93 4.22 18.57
N MET A 34 13.74 3.05 19.19
CA MET A 34 13.61 2.91 20.64
C MET A 34 14.84 3.46 21.39
N ALA A 35 16.04 3.08 20.97
CA ALA A 35 17.27 3.54 21.59
C ALA A 35 17.43 5.08 21.49
N CYS A 36 17.16 5.67 20.31
CA CYS A 36 17.20 7.12 20.14
C CYS A 36 16.18 7.84 21.03
N ASN A 37 14.94 7.37 21.08
CA ASN A 37 13.88 7.99 21.88
C ASN A 37 14.15 7.85 23.40
N ILE A 38 14.69 6.73 23.86
CA ILE A 38 15.10 6.55 25.25
C ILE A 38 16.28 7.49 25.59
N LEU A 39 17.28 7.60 24.74
CA LEU A 39 18.40 8.50 24.94
C LEU A 39 17.97 9.97 24.99
N LEU A 40 17.07 10.38 24.09
CA LEU A 40 16.46 11.72 24.13
C LEU A 40 15.63 11.94 25.41
N CYS A 41 14.85 10.97 25.83
CA CYS A 41 14.08 11.03 27.07
C CYS A 41 15.00 11.23 28.28
N ILE A 42 16.03 10.41 28.44
CA ILE A 42 17.00 10.52 29.55
C ILE A 42 17.71 11.87 29.50
N GLY A 43 18.24 12.28 28.34
CA GLY A 43 18.93 13.57 28.17
C GLY A 43 18.06 14.77 28.54
N LYS A 44 16.78 14.76 28.10
CA LYS A 44 15.80 15.80 28.42
C LYS A 44 15.38 15.78 29.88
N LEU A 45 15.18 14.60 30.49
CA LEU A 45 14.89 14.50 31.93
C LEU A 45 16.03 15.06 32.79
N LEU A 46 17.28 14.69 32.47
CA LEU A 46 18.45 15.22 33.17
C LEU A 46 18.54 16.75 33.00
N ALA A 47 18.39 17.26 31.78
CA ALA A 47 18.40 18.69 31.55
C ALA A 47 17.23 19.40 32.26
N GLY A 48 16.01 18.84 32.17
CA GLY A 48 14.82 19.42 32.83
C GLY A 48 14.94 19.49 34.34
N THR A 49 15.48 18.43 34.96
CA THR A 49 15.69 18.42 36.43
C THR A 49 16.82 19.34 36.88
N LEU A 50 17.95 19.34 36.14
CA LEU A 50 19.10 20.21 36.51
C LEU A 50 18.79 21.70 36.37
N PHE A 51 17.94 22.07 35.42
CA PHE A 51 17.60 23.46 35.13
C PHE A 51 16.18 23.88 35.54
N GLY A 52 15.43 22.96 36.18
CA GLY A 52 14.10 23.25 36.70
C GLY A 52 13.05 23.53 35.62
N SER A 53 13.23 23.02 34.38
CA SER A 53 12.32 23.28 33.28
C SER A 53 11.27 22.17 33.12
N ILE A 54 10.04 22.48 33.53
CA ILE A 54 8.87 21.58 33.40
C ILE A 54 8.58 21.31 31.91
N ALA A 55 8.78 22.28 31.02
CA ALA A 55 8.55 22.11 29.59
C ALA A 55 9.50 21.07 28.97
N ILE A 56 10.79 21.07 29.33
CA ILE A 56 11.75 20.06 28.88
C ILE A 56 11.41 18.68 29.45
N MET A 57 10.93 18.61 30.68
CA MET A 57 10.48 17.34 31.30
C MET A 57 9.23 16.79 30.61
N ALA A 58 8.27 17.65 30.25
CA ALA A 58 7.10 17.24 29.49
C ALA A 58 7.47 16.70 28.09
N ASP A 59 8.42 17.38 27.41
CA ASP A 59 8.94 16.93 26.11
C ASP A 59 9.73 15.60 26.20
N ALA A 60 10.34 15.31 27.36
CA ALA A 60 10.95 14.00 27.62
C ALA A 60 9.90 12.87 27.71
N LEU A 61 8.73 13.14 28.29
CA LEU A 61 7.62 12.16 28.34
C LEU A 61 7.07 11.87 26.95
N ASN A 62 7.07 12.87 26.06
CA ASN A 62 6.71 12.63 24.65
C ASN A 62 7.64 11.62 23.98
N ASN A 63 8.97 11.76 24.15
CA ASN A 63 9.91 10.76 23.63
C ASN A 63 9.74 9.35 24.22
N LEU A 64 9.24 9.24 25.46
CA LEU A 64 8.89 7.94 26.06
C LEU A 64 7.67 7.33 25.35
N SER A 65 6.68 8.13 24.97
CA SER A 65 5.52 7.70 24.16
C SER A 65 5.97 7.20 22.79
N ASP A 66 6.90 7.93 22.14
CA ASP A 66 7.46 7.52 20.84
C ASP A 66 8.24 6.19 20.93
N ALA A 67 8.96 5.98 22.03
CA ALA A 67 9.60 4.69 22.29
C ALA A 67 8.56 3.55 22.37
N SER A 68 7.36 3.81 22.91
CA SER A 68 6.27 2.83 22.96
C SER A 68 5.74 2.47 21.56
N SER A 69 5.63 3.44 20.63
CA SER A 69 5.26 3.20 19.23
C SER A 69 6.29 2.29 18.53
N ASN A 70 7.59 2.46 18.84
CA ASN A 70 8.63 1.55 18.31
C ASN A 70 8.51 0.13 18.88
N VAL A 71 8.02 -0.04 20.11
CA VAL A 71 7.70 -1.38 20.69
C VAL A 71 6.56 -2.03 19.91
N VAL A 72 5.49 -1.29 19.59
CA VAL A 72 4.37 -1.78 18.78
C VAL A 72 4.87 -2.27 17.42
N SER A 73 5.70 -1.47 16.74
CA SER A 73 6.31 -1.84 15.45
C SER A 73 7.17 -3.10 15.57
N LEU A 74 8.00 -3.21 16.63
CA LEU A 74 8.84 -4.39 16.87
C LEU A 74 8.00 -5.67 17.08
N ILE A 75 6.92 -5.57 17.85
CA ILE A 75 5.98 -6.66 18.06
C ILE A 75 5.31 -7.03 16.72
N GLY A 76 4.84 -6.04 15.96
CA GLY A 76 4.23 -6.24 14.66
C GLY A 76 5.13 -7.03 13.70
N PHE A 77 6.39 -6.65 13.55
CA PHE A 77 7.35 -7.37 12.71
C PHE A 77 7.62 -8.80 13.20
N ARG A 78 7.69 -9.02 14.51
CA ARG A 78 7.88 -10.36 15.07
C ARG A 78 6.68 -11.27 14.87
N LEU A 79 5.46 -10.73 15.04
CA LEU A 79 4.23 -11.48 14.80
C LEU A 79 4.05 -11.76 13.32
N ALA A 80 4.33 -10.80 12.45
CA ALA A 80 4.26 -10.96 11.00
C ALA A 80 5.20 -12.06 10.47
N ALA A 81 6.33 -12.27 11.13
CA ALA A 81 7.31 -13.30 10.79
C ALA A 81 6.92 -14.71 11.25
N LYS A 82 5.82 -14.88 12.00
CA LYS A 82 5.34 -16.19 12.44
C LYS A 82 4.87 -17.00 11.24
N ALA A 83 5.30 -18.27 11.17
CA ALA A 83 4.88 -19.18 10.11
C ALA A 83 3.37 -19.44 10.12
N PRO A 84 2.77 -19.84 8.99
CA PRO A 84 1.39 -20.31 8.94
C PRO A 84 1.11 -21.38 9.98
N ASP A 85 -0.07 -21.35 10.58
CA ASP A 85 -0.56 -22.34 11.53
C ASP A 85 -2.01 -22.77 11.18
N ALA A 86 -2.61 -23.64 11.99
CA ALA A 86 -3.94 -24.16 11.72
C ALA A 86 -5.05 -23.10 11.77
N GLU A 87 -4.85 -22.02 12.55
CA GLU A 87 -5.81 -20.91 12.66
C GLU A 87 -5.59 -19.87 11.56
N HIS A 88 -4.32 -19.70 11.11
CA HIS A 88 -3.94 -18.74 10.08
C HIS A 88 -3.12 -19.42 8.97
N PRO A 89 -3.77 -20.19 8.09
CA PRO A 89 -3.10 -20.99 7.05
C PRO A 89 -2.40 -20.14 5.99
N TYR A 90 -2.80 -18.89 5.81
CA TYR A 90 -2.16 -17.93 4.90
C TYR A 90 -1.03 -17.13 5.56
N GLY A 91 -0.67 -17.44 6.82
CA GLY A 91 0.38 -16.78 7.56
C GLY A 91 -0.08 -15.54 8.34
N HIS A 92 0.88 -14.87 8.93
CA HIS A 92 0.65 -13.79 9.90
C HIS A 92 1.14 -12.42 9.40
N ALA A 93 1.54 -12.28 8.13
CA ALA A 93 2.21 -11.09 7.63
C ALA A 93 1.35 -9.80 7.72
N ARG A 94 0.02 -9.92 7.76
CA ARG A 94 -0.91 -8.79 7.99
C ARG A 94 -0.74 -8.11 9.36
N TYR A 95 -0.07 -8.74 10.34
CA TYR A 95 0.28 -8.05 11.60
C TYR A 95 1.18 -6.83 11.38
N GLU A 96 1.93 -6.77 10.27
CA GLU A 96 2.69 -5.57 9.91
C GLU A 96 1.75 -4.39 9.62
N TYR A 97 0.70 -4.59 8.83
CA TYR A 97 -0.31 -3.55 8.56
C TYR A 97 -1.05 -3.13 9.82
N LEU A 98 -1.43 -4.09 10.69
CA LEU A 98 -2.10 -3.78 11.95
C LEU A 98 -1.20 -2.96 12.87
N ALA A 99 0.08 -3.26 12.95
CA ALA A 99 1.03 -2.47 13.74
C ALA A 99 1.18 -1.04 13.17
N GLY A 100 1.26 -0.90 11.85
CA GLY A 100 1.25 0.40 11.17
C GLY A 100 -0.02 1.20 11.45
N LEU A 101 -1.18 0.55 11.43
CA LEU A 101 -2.47 1.17 11.75
C LEU A 101 -2.52 1.68 13.20
N VAL A 102 -2.03 0.89 14.17
CA VAL A 102 -1.96 1.33 15.59
C VAL A 102 -1.08 2.58 15.72
N VAL A 103 0.08 2.60 15.07
CA VAL A 103 0.96 3.78 15.07
C VAL A 103 0.27 4.99 14.42
N SER A 104 -0.38 4.81 13.28
CA SER A 104 -1.08 5.89 12.56
C SER A 104 -2.24 6.47 13.36
N VAL A 105 -3.04 5.62 14.02
CA VAL A 105 -4.13 6.07 14.93
C VAL A 105 -3.56 6.83 16.13
N THR A 106 -2.42 6.40 16.66
CA THR A 106 -1.73 7.11 17.76
C THR A 106 -1.29 8.52 17.31
N ILE A 107 -0.77 8.66 16.08
CA ILE A 107 -0.41 9.97 15.49
C ILE A 107 -1.65 10.88 15.41
N LEU A 108 -2.81 10.35 14.97
CA LEU A 108 -4.06 11.12 14.93
C LEU A 108 -4.51 11.57 16.31
N ALA A 109 -4.41 10.69 17.32
CA ALA A 109 -4.77 11.02 18.70
C ALA A 109 -3.87 12.14 19.27
N ILE A 110 -2.55 12.09 19.00
CA ILE A 110 -1.60 13.14 19.37
C ILE A 110 -1.93 14.45 18.64
N GLY A 111 -2.23 14.37 17.32
CA GLY A 111 -2.63 15.54 16.53
C GLY A 111 -3.88 16.24 17.06
N LEU A 112 -4.89 15.47 17.48
CA LEU A 112 -6.13 16.00 18.11
C LEU A 112 -5.83 16.65 19.47
N SER A 113 -4.98 16.04 20.28
CA SER A 113 -4.54 16.63 21.56
C SER A 113 -3.81 17.95 21.36
N LEU A 114 -2.87 17.98 20.42
CA LEU A 114 -2.13 19.18 20.06
C LEU A 114 -3.05 20.29 19.52
N LEU A 115 -4.04 19.95 18.68
CA LEU A 115 -5.04 20.89 18.19
C LEU A 115 -5.83 21.53 19.32
N LYS A 116 -6.32 20.72 20.27
CA LYS A 116 -7.04 21.19 21.45
C LYS A 116 -6.19 22.13 22.29
N GLU A 117 -4.96 21.75 22.62
CA GLU A 117 -4.06 22.55 23.46
C GLU A 117 -3.68 23.86 22.77
N SER A 118 -3.40 23.82 21.46
CA SER A 118 -3.06 25.00 20.67
C SER A 118 -4.26 25.95 20.56
N ALA A 119 -5.48 25.44 20.35
CA ALA A 119 -6.69 26.25 20.33
C ALA A 119 -6.95 26.94 21.67
N LEU A 120 -6.71 26.25 22.81
CA LEU A 120 -6.81 26.85 24.13
C LEU A 120 -5.76 27.96 24.35
N LYS A 121 -4.53 27.80 23.82
CA LYS A 121 -3.49 28.83 23.86
C LYS A 121 -3.81 30.05 22.99
N VAL A 122 -4.57 29.89 21.90
CA VAL A 122 -5.08 31.03 21.13
C VAL A 122 -6.11 31.83 21.95
N LEU A 123 -7.00 31.13 22.68
CA LEU A 123 -8.04 31.78 23.50
C LEU A 123 -7.48 32.37 24.79
N HIS A 124 -6.49 31.69 25.39
CA HIS A 124 -5.87 32.07 26.69
C HIS A 124 -4.34 32.07 26.51
N PRO A 125 -3.75 33.11 25.91
CA PRO A 125 -2.30 33.17 25.67
C PRO A 125 -1.52 33.14 26.99
N THR A 126 -0.56 32.20 27.07
CA THR A 126 0.36 32.11 28.22
C THR A 126 1.75 32.64 27.79
N PRO A 127 2.47 33.32 28.72
CA PRO A 127 3.81 33.79 28.43
C PRO A 127 4.76 32.62 28.20
N VAL A 128 5.56 32.69 27.13
CA VAL A 128 6.58 31.69 26.80
C VAL A 128 7.91 32.11 27.43
N THR A 129 8.50 31.24 28.25
CA THR A 129 9.79 31.51 28.89
C THR A 129 10.95 31.18 27.93
N PHE A 130 11.82 32.14 27.68
CA PHE A 130 12.99 31.97 26.82
C PHE A 130 14.21 31.49 27.64
N SER A 131 14.91 30.46 27.14
CA SER A 131 16.16 29.95 27.70
C SER A 131 17.06 29.43 26.58
N TRP A 132 18.32 29.87 26.54
CA TRP A 132 19.32 29.38 25.58
C TRP A 132 19.58 27.89 25.67
N LEU A 133 19.47 27.33 26.88
CA LEU A 133 19.62 25.89 27.08
C LEU A 133 18.46 25.12 26.48
N SER A 134 17.22 25.59 26.69
CA SER A 134 16.03 24.98 26.08
C SER A 134 16.18 24.94 24.55
N ILE A 135 16.65 26.01 23.94
CA ILE A 135 16.93 26.08 22.51
C ILE A 135 17.97 25.03 22.08
N GLY A 136 19.05 24.87 22.85
CA GLY A 136 20.08 23.87 22.55
C GLY A 136 19.58 22.44 22.60
N VAL A 137 18.77 22.10 23.62
CA VAL A 137 18.16 20.78 23.79
C VAL A 137 17.15 20.49 22.67
N LEU A 138 16.28 21.47 22.34
CA LEU A 138 15.32 21.35 21.25
C LEU A 138 16.01 21.17 19.90
N ALA A 139 17.07 21.97 19.61
CA ALA A 139 17.85 21.84 18.37
C ALA A 139 18.53 20.47 18.24
N ALA A 140 19.13 19.96 19.34
CA ALA A 140 19.72 18.62 19.34
C ALA A 140 18.65 17.53 19.11
N SER A 141 17.49 17.67 19.72
CA SER A 141 16.33 16.75 19.51
C SER A 141 15.87 16.75 18.07
N ILE A 142 15.75 17.94 17.44
CA ILE A 142 15.39 18.06 16.02
C ILE A 142 16.39 17.31 15.12
N LEU A 143 17.69 17.47 15.34
CA LEU A 143 18.72 16.81 14.54
C LEU A 143 18.64 15.27 14.65
N VAL A 144 18.45 14.74 15.85
CA VAL A 144 18.29 13.29 16.07
C VAL A 144 17.01 12.77 15.41
N LYS A 145 15.89 13.47 15.57
CA LYS A 145 14.60 13.10 14.97
C LYS A 145 14.60 13.20 13.45
N LEU A 146 15.25 14.20 12.86
CA LEU A 146 15.47 14.31 11.40
C LEU A 146 16.24 13.11 10.87
N TRP A 147 17.33 12.76 11.55
CA TRP A 147 18.10 11.58 11.14
C TRP A 147 17.27 10.30 11.29
N LEU A 148 16.53 10.14 12.38
CA LEU A 148 15.70 8.96 12.64
C LEU A 148 14.56 8.82 11.60
N SER A 149 13.90 9.94 11.27
CA SER A 149 12.90 9.98 10.21
C SER A 149 13.47 9.55 8.86
N GLY A 150 14.64 10.11 8.49
CA GLY A 150 15.34 9.73 7.25
C GLY A 150 15.77 8.27 7.24
N PHE A 151 16.22 7.74 8.38
CA PHE A 151 16.61 6.34 8.55
C PHE A 151 15.40 5.40 8.37
N ASN A 152 14.31 5.63 9.10
CA ASN A 152 13.09 4.83 9.02
C ASN A 152 12.47 4.88 7.62
N ARG A 153 12.44 6.07 6.98
CA ARG A 153 11.95 6.23 5.61
C ARG A 153 12.79 5.45 4.60
N ALA A 154 14.12 5.49 4.72
CA ALA A 154 15.02 4.76 3.81
C ALA A 154 14.84 3.24 3.96
N VAL A 155 14.73 2.75 5.19
CA VAL A 155 14.48 1.33 5.47
C VAL A 155 13.08 0.95 5.04
N GLY A 156 12.04 1.71 5.39
CA GLY A 156 10.64 1.47 5.05
C GLY A 156 10.44 1.35 3.54
N LYS A 157 11.02 2.29 2.77
CA LYS A 157 11.00 2.20 1.29
C LYS A 157 11.70 0.96 0.76
N LYS A 158 12.83 0.57 1.35
CA LYS A 158 13.62 -0.59 0.88
C LYS A 158 12.86 -1.90 1.06
N ILE A 159 12.10 -2.06 2.16
CA ILE A 159 11.33 -3.28 2.45
C ILE A 159 9.82 -3.13 2.17
N ASN A 160 9.40 -2.01 1.62
CA ASN A 160 7.99 -1.68 1.37
C ASN A 160 7.13 -1.87 2.63
N SER A 161 7.50 -1.19 3.73
CA SER A 161 6.84 -1.31 5.04
C SER A 161 6.10 -0.04 5.41
N GLU A 162 4.77 -0.11 5.45
CA GLU A 162 3.90 0.99 5.87
C GLU A 162 4.09 1.33 7.36
N THR A 163 4.37 0.32 8.19
CA THR A 163 4.70 0.53 9.61
C THR A 163 5.93 1.44 9.79
N LEU A 164 7.00 1.21 9.02
CA LEU A 164 8.18 2.05 9.09
C LEU A 164 7.97 3.42 8.44
N MET A 165 7.11 3.51 7.44
CA MET A 165 6.70 4.80 6.88
C MET A 165 5.90 5.62 7.89
N ALA A 166 4.98 5.00 8.64
CA ALA A 166 4.26 5.63 9.75
C ALA A 166 5.22 6.11 10.84
N THR A 167 6.17 5.27 11.28
CA THR A 167 7.19 5.65 12.28
C THR A 167 8.11 6.79 11.78
N ALA A 168 8.42 6.82 10.48
CA ALA A 168 9.18 7.91 9.87
C ALA A 168 8.40 9.23 9.85
N ALA A 169 7.08 9.16 9.60
CA ALA A 169 6.19 10.31 9.64
C ALA A 169 6.00 10.83 11.06
N ASP A 170 5.88 9.95 12.05
CA ASP A 170 5.85 10.30 13.47
C ASP A 170 7.09 11.13 13.87
N SER A 171 8.30 10.60 13.59
CA SER A 171 9.55 11.34 13.84
C SER A 171 9.64 12.66 13.08
N ARG A 172 9.05 12.79 11.89
CA ARG A 172 8.96 14.03 11.13
C ARG A 172 7.98 15.02 11.77
N ASN A 173 6.85 14.54 12.27
CA ASN A 173 5.86 15.35 12.96
C ASN A 173 6.45 15.93 14.26
N ASP A 174 7.27 15.16 14.96
CA ASP A 174 8.02 15.65 16.13
C ASP A 174 8.98 16.80 15.76
N VAL A 175 9.67 16.68 14.62
CA VAL A 175 10.54 17.77 14.12
C VAL A 175 9.73 19.03 13.83
N LEU A 176 8.56 18.90 13.21
CA LEU A 176 7.69 20.03 12.89
C LEU A 176 7.12 20.66 14.17
N THR A 177 6.66 19.85 15.11
CA THR A 177 6.14 20.32 16.39
C THR A 177 7.23 21.02 17.20
N THR A 178 8.39 20.38 17.37
CA THR A 178 9.54 20.97 18.09
C THR A 178 10.07 22.22 17.39
N GLY A 179 10.11 22.21 16.05
CA GLY A 179 10.51 23.37 15.23
C GLY A 179 9.54 24.54 15.35
N ALA A 180 8.24 24.27 15.37
CA ALA A 180 7.21 25.29 15.60
C ALA A 180 7.31 25.88 17.01
N VAL A 181 7.53 25.05 18.03
CA VAL A 181 7.77 25.51 19.41
C VAL A 181 9.01 26.37 19.49
N LEU A 182 10.11 25.98 18.83
CA LEU A 182 11.33 26.75 18.80
C LEU A 182 11.13 28.12 18.11
N LEU A 183 10.47 28.13 16.96
CA LEU A 183 10.18 29.34 16.19
C LEU A 183 9.19 30.25 16.95
N SER A 184 8.12 29.70 17.53
CA SER A 184 7.16 30.45 18.32
C SER A 184 7.81 31.07 19.57
N THR A 185 8.70 30.33 20.26
CA THR A 185 9.45 30.83 21.40
C THR A 185 10.30 32.03 21.03
N ILE A 186 11.01 31.98 19.90
CA ILE A 186 11.80 33.09 19.40
C ILE A 186 10.90 34.29 19.05
N LEU A 187 9.83 34.06 18.28
CA LEU A 187 8.92 35.12 17.87
C LEU A 187 8.19 35.77 19.07
N CYS A 188 7.73 34.98 20.01
CA CYS A 188 7.10 35.49 21.25
C CYS A 188 8.08 36.32 22.07
N SER A 189 9.36 35.89 22.16
CA SER A 189 10.42 36.64 22.86
C SER A 189 10.74 37.99 22.20
N LEU A 190 10.67 38.03 20.86
CA LEU A 190 10.94 39.26 20.09
C LEU A 190 9.76 40.24 20.06
N THR A 191 8.51 39.69 20.03
CA THR A 191 7.30 40.50 19.82
C THR A 191 6.51 40.75 21.09
N GLY A 192 6.64 39.91 22.12
CA GLY A 192 5.85 39.95 23.35
C GLY A 192 4.42 39.32 23.18
N TYR A 193 4.05 38.86 21.99
CA TYR A 193 2.70 38.30 21.72
C TYR A 193 2.65 36.79 21.92
N GLY A 194 2.11 36.30 23.04
CA GLY A 194 1.97 34.88 23.35
C GLY A 194 1.00 34.11 22.46
N ILE A 195 0.08 34.78 21.72
CA ILE A 195 -0.87 34.16 20.82
C ILE A 195 -0.22 33.46 19.61
N ILE A 196 0.99 33.89 19.22
CA ILE A 196 1.75 33.31 18.12
C ILE A 196 2.00 31.81 18.31
N ASP A 197 2.29 31.40 19.55
CA ASP A 197 2.51 29.99 19.89
C ASP A 197 1.26 29.13 19.64
N GLY A 198 0.08 29.62 20.03
CA GLY A 198 -1.19 28.96 19.76
C GLY A 198 -1.49 28.81 18.27
N ILE A 199 -1.30 29.89 17.48
CA ILE A 199 -1.56 29.88 16.01
C ILE A 199 -0.61 28.91 15.31
N MET A 200 0.69 28.94 15.64
CA MET A 200 1.67 28.02 15.07
C MET A 200 1.32 26.56 15.41
N GLY A 201 0.91 26.30 16.67
CA GLY A 201 0.49 24.98 17.12
C GLY A 201 -0.76 24.46 16.37
N VAL A 202 -1.76 25.30 16.11
CA VAL A 202 -2.94 24.92 15.30
C VAL A 202 -2.52 24.53 13.88
N GLY A 203 -1.63 25.29 13.24
CA GLY A 203 -1.13 24.98 11.89
C GLY A 203 -0.41 23.62 11.84
N VAL A 204 0.46 23.35 12.81
CA VAL A 204 1.17 22.07 12.92
C VAL A 204 0.19 20.93 13.21
N ALA A 205 -0.75 21.09 14.11
CA ALA A 205 -1.76 20.08 14.43
C ALA A 205 -2.62 19.71 13.21
N ALA A 206 -3.05 20.71 12.42
CA ALA A 206 -3.79 20.47 11.19
C ALA A 206 -2.97 19.65 10.17
N PHE A 207 -1.68 19.95 10.02
CA PHE A 207 -0.77 19.20 9.17
C PHE A 207 -0.60 17.74 9.64
N ILE A 208 -0.42 17.52 10.96
CA ILE A 208 -0.28 16.18 11.55
C ILE A 208 -1.54 15.35 11.31
N LEU A 209 -2.72 15.96 11.49
CA LEU A 209 -4.00 15.27 11.26
C LEU A 209 -4.19 14.90 9.78
N TRP A 210 -3.85 15.80 8.86
CA TRP A 210 -3.93 15.50 7.43
C TRP A 210 -2.95 14.38 7.02
N SER A 211 -1.69 14.45 7.47
CA SER A 211 -0.69 13.42 7.21
C SER A 211 -1.05 12.08 7.87
N GLY A 212 -1.53 12.11 9.12
CA GLY A 212 -1.93 10.91 9.87
C GLY A 212 -3.12 10.19 9.23
N TRP A 213 -4.09 10.94 8.66
CA TRP A 213 -5.19 10.33 7.91
C TRP A 213 -4.71 9.58 6.68
N GLY A 214 -3.76 10.14 5.91
CA GLY A 214 -3.13 9.43 4.79
C GLY A 214 -2.52 8.10 5.26
N LEU A 215 -1.71 8.11 6.33
CA LEU A 215 -1.11 6.89 6.87
C LEU A 215 -2.12 5.84 7.35
N VAL A 216 -3.28 6.26 7.90
CA VAL A 216 -4.36 5.32 8.24
C VAL A 216 -4.89 4.67 6.97
N MET A 217 -5.13 5.43 5.90
CA MET A 217 -5.60 4.88 4.63
C MET A 217 -4.57 3.95 4.00
N ASP A 218 -3.28 4.30 4.00
CA ASP A 218 -2.19 3.48 3.44
C ASP A 218 -2.04 2.13 4.17
N THR A 219 -2.34 2.07 5.48
CA THR A 219 -2.30 0.82 6.24
C THR A 219 -3.60 0.03 6.21
N LEU A 220 -4.74 0.71 6.02
CA LEU A 220 -6.06 0.09 5.98
C LEU A 220 -6.40 -0.46 4.59
N SER A 221 -5.97 0.24 3.52
CA SER A 221 -6.27 -0.14 2.13
C SER A 221 -5.86 -1.58 1.79
N PRO A 222 -4.63 -2.04 2.11
CA PRO A 222 -4.25 -3.44 1.88
C PRO A 222 -5.09 -4.46 2.68
N LEU A 223 -5.57 -4.09 3.87
CA LEU A 223 -6.43 -4.95 4.68
C LEU A 223 -7.82 -5.12 4.06
N LEU A 224 -8.33 -4.09 3.38
CA LEU A 224 -9.61 -4.08 2.68
C LEU A 224 -9.55 -4.75 1.30
N GLY A 225 -8.36 -5.01 0.77
CA GLY A 225 -8.15 -5.57 -0.56
C GLY A 225 -7.87 -4.47 -1.58
N GLU A 226 -6.67 -3.92 -1.53
CA GLU A 226 -6.19 -2.93 -2.49
C GLU A 226 -5.93 -3.59 -3.86
N SER A 227 -6.20 -2.86 -4.93
CA SER A 227 -5.83 -3.29 -6.29
C SER A 227 -4.32 -3.49 -6.40
N PRO A 228 -3.86 -4.53 -7.12
CA PRO A 228 -2.42 -4.73 -7.35
C PRO A 228 -1.79 -3.54 -8.08
N SER A 229 -0.49 -3.34 -7.88
CA SER A 229 0.21 -2.28 -8.60
C SER A 229 0.23 -2.56 -10.11
N PRO A 230 0.17 -1.51 -10.95
CA PRO A 230 0.24 -1.66 -12.41
C PRO A 230 1.50 -2.43 -12.87
N GLU A 231 2.62 -2.23 -12.17
CA GLU A 231 3.88 -2.92 -12.47
C GLU A 231 3.79 -4.44 -12.23
N LEU A 232 3.07 -4.85 -11.18
CA LEU A 232 2.83 -6.27 -10.89
C LEU A 232 1.93 -6.90 -11.94
N VAL A 233 0.86 -6.21 -12.32
CA VAL A 233 -0.07 -6.65 -13.37
C VAL A 233 0.68 -6.86 -14.68
N GLU A 234 1.42 -5.84 -15.14
CA GLU A 234 2.22 -5.92 -16.36
C GLU A 234 3.28 -7.03 -16.31
N HIS A 235 3.92 -7.22 -15.15
CA HIS A 235 4.90 -8.30 -14.96
C HIS A 235 4.26 -9.67 -15.11
N ILE A 236 3.09 -9.90 -14.50
CA ILE A 236 2.36 -11.16 -14.57
C ILE A 236 1.94 -11.42 -16.02
N GLU A 237 1.24 -10.49 -16.65
CA GLU A 237 0.76 -10.62 -18.02
C GLU A 237 1.90 -10.89 -18.99
N ARG A 238 2.96 -10.11 -18.98
CA ARG A 238 4.13 -10.28 -19.85
C ARG A 238 4.84 -11.62 -19.63
N THR A 239 4.94 -12.07 -18.37
CA THR A 239 5.57 -13.34 -18.05
C THR A 239 4.74 -14.49 -18.61
N VAL A 240 3.44 -14.53 -18.36
CA VAL A 240 2.53 -15.58 -18.84
C VAL A 240 2.50 -15.61 -20.37
N MET A 241 2.35 -14.44 -21.01
CA MET A 241 2.35 -14.32 -22.49
C MET A 241 3.67 -14.72 -23.16
N SER A 242 4.76 -14.86 -22.41
CA SER A 242 6.04 -15.32 -22.96
C SER A 242 6.12 -16.84 -23.16
N TYR A 243 5.18 -17.60 -22.63
CA TYR A 243 5.19 -19.05 -22.74
C TYR A 243 4.56 -19.55 -24.05
N PRO A 244 5.08 -20.63 -24.62
CA PRO A 244 4.59 -21.15 -25.89
C PRO A 244 3.17 -21.68 -25.78
N GLY A 245 2.34 -21.35 -26.77
CA GLY A 245 0.95 -21.79 -26.84
C GLY A 245 -0.05 -20.91 -26.10
N VAL A 246 0.39 -19.96 -25.28
CA VAL A 246 -0.49 -18.97 -24.64
C VAL A 246 -0.99 -17.97 -25.68
N LEU A 247 -2.32 -17.81 -25.76
CA LEU A 247 -3.00 -16.90 -26.69
C LEU A 247 -3.45 -15.60 -26.00
N GLY A 248 -3.82 -15.69 -24.72
CA GLY A 248 -4.32 -14.57 -23.95
C GLY A 248 -4.28 -14.82 -22.45
N VAL A 249 -4.39 -13.73 -21.69
CA VAL A 249 -4.47 -13.72 -20.22
C VAL A 249 -5.59 -12.77 -19.84
N HIS A 250 -6.45 -13.21 -18.93
CA HIS A 250 -7.55 -12.39 -18.39
C HIS A 250 -7.92 -12.80 -16.96
N ASP A 251 -8.87 -12.09 -16.35
CA ASP A 251 -9.41 -12.32 -15.01
C ASP A 251 -8.35 -12.42 -13.91
N LEU A 252 -7.31 -11.58 -14.03
CA LEU A 252 -6.28 -11.52 -13.01
C LEU A 252 -6.84 -10.95 -11.70
N MET A 253 -6.76 -11.74 -10.64
CA MET A 253 -7.04 -11.35 -9.26
C MET A 253 -5.79 -11.55 -8.42
N VAL A 254 -5.46 -10.56 -7.59
CA VAL A 254 -4.35 -10.65 -6.65
C VAL A 254 -4.86 -10.40 -5.24
N HIS A 255 -4.55 -11.32 -4.33
CA HIS A 255 -4.91 -11.23 -2.92
C HIS A 255 -3.66 -10.99 -2.09
N ASP A 256 -3.65 -9.89 -1.32
CA ASP A 256 -2.56 -9.54 -0.41
C ASP A 256 -2.87 -10.04 1.01
N TYR A 257 -2.01 -10.92 1.51
CA TYR A 257 -2.03 -11.40 2.90
C TYR A 257 -0.89 -10.83 3.74
N GLY A 258 -0.30 -9.73 3.28
CA GLY A 258 0.80 -9.03 3.92
C GLY A 258 2.07 -9.06 3.08
N PRO A 259 3.05 -8.22 3.42
CA PRO A 259 4.24 -8.03 2.60
C PRO A 259 4.98 -9.33 2.31
N GLY A 260 5.12 -9.65 1.02
CA GLY A 260 5.77 -10.90 0.55
C GLY A 260 4.90 -12.15 0.66
N HIS A 261 3.59 -12.01 0.92
CA HIS A 261 2.61 -13.10 0.96
C HIS A 261 1.41 -12.75 0.08
N GLN A 262 1.58 -12.92 -1.23
CA GLN A 262 0.55 -12.64 -2.22
C GLN A 262 0.15 -13.92 -2.95
N PHE A 263 -1.12 -14.01 -3.33
CA PHE A 263 -1.71 -15.06 -4.12
C PHE A 263 -2.35 -14.44 -5.33
N ALA A 264 -2.18 -15.05 -6.50
CA ALA A 264 -2.83 -14.61 -7.72
C ALA A 264 -3.60 -15.75 -8.35
N SER A 265 -4.72 -15.43 -8.97
CA SER A 265 -5.43 -16.32 -9.88
C SER A 265 -5.68 -15.59 -11.18
N LEU A 266 -5.58 -16.31 -12.29
CA LEU A 266 -5.80 -15.76 -13.62
C LEU A 266 -6.27 -16.87 -14.57
N HIS A 267 -6.82 -16.45 -15.69
CA HIS A 267 -7.20 -17.32 -16.79
C HIS A 267 -6.18 -17.22 -17.93
N VAL A 268 -5.87 -18.35 -18.54
CA VAL A 268 -4.93 -18.42 -19.67
C VAL A 268 -5.60 -19.14 -20.83
N GLU A 269 -5.67 -18.44 -21.96
CA GLU A 269 -6.22 -18.95 -23.21
C GLU A 269 -5.19 -19.80 -23.97
N PHE A 270 -5.58 -21.01 -24.34
CA PHE A 270 -4.83 -21.90 -25.22
C PHE A 270 -5.67 -22.33 -26.44
N PRO A 271 -5.05 -22.71 -27.59
CA PRO A 271 -5.82 -23.37 -28.65
C PRO A 271 -6.53 -24.61 -28.13
N ALA A 272 -7.82 -24.74 -28.43
CA ALA A 272 -8.61 -25.91 -28.02
C ALA A 272 -8.08 -27.24 -28.60
N GLU A 273 -7.30 -27.14 -29.66
CA GLU A 273 -6.63 -28.27 -30.33
C GLU A 273 -5.34 -28.71 -29.60
N THR A 274 -4.88 -27.94 -28.63
CA THR A 274 -3.72 -28.31 -27.81
C THR A 274 -4.05 -29.49 -26.92
N ASP A 275 -3.16 -30.50 -26.90
CA ASP A 275 -3.33 -31.63 -25.99
C ASP A 275 -3.40 -31.12 -24.52
N PRO A 276 -4.43 -31.52 -23.74
CA PRO A 276 -4.63 -31.02 -22.38
C PRO A 276 -3.43 -31.27 -21.45
N LEU A 277 -2.71 -32.38 -21.62
CA LEU A 277 -1.51 -32.66 -20.79
C LEU A 277 -0.36 -31.71 -21.14
N THR A 278 -0.22 -31.38 -22.43
CA THR A 278 0.78 -30.40 -22.87
C THR A 278 0.47 -29.00 -22.37
N ALA A 279 -0.80 -28.59 -22.42
CA ALA A 279 -1.23 -27.31 -21.87
C ALA A 279 -1.02 -27.24 -20.35
N HIS A 280 -1.34 -28.32 -19.63
CA HIS A 280 -1.13 -28.42 -18.19
C HIS A 280 0.35 -28.34 -17.82
N ASP A 281 1.25 -28.98 -18.57
CA ASP A 281 2.70 -28.89 -18.32
C ASP A 281 3.22 -27.45 -18.47
N VAL A 282 2.72 -26.70 -19.45
CA VAL A 282 3.05 -25.29 -19.61
C VAL A 282 2.54 -24.46 -18.41
N ILE A 283 1.29 -24.69 -17.97
CA ILE A 283 0.69 -24.01 -16.83
C ILE A 283 1.49 -24.29 -15.56
N ASP A 284 1.83 -25.54 -15.30
CA ASP A 284 2.62 -25.95 -14.12
C ASP A 284 4.01 -25.28 -14.11
N ASN A 285 4.62 -25.13 -15.29
CA ASN A 285 5.88 -24.41 -15.43
C ASN A 285 5.73 -22.90 -15.13
N ILE A 286 4.63 -22.26 -15.55
CA ILE A 286 4.34 -20.86 -15.23
C ILE A 286 4.17 -20.68 -13.73
N GLU A 287 3.32 -21.49 -13.09
CA GLU A 287 3.06 -21.44 -11.64
C GLU A 287 4.35 -21.65 -10.83
N ASN A 288 5.16 -22.65 -11.21
CA ASN A 288 6.45 -22.93 -10.58
C ASN A 288 7.46 -21.79 -10.74
N ASP A 289 7.48 -21.13 -11.90
CA ASP A 289 8.37 -20.00 -12.14
C ASP A 289 8.03 -18.80 -11.28
N PHE A 290 6.75 -18.43 -11.16
CA PHE A 290 6.32 -17.38 -10.25
C PHE A 290 6.64 -17.71 -8.79
N LEU A 291 6.41 -18.96 -8.36
CA LEU A 291 6.73 -19.38 -7.00
C LEU A 291 8.23 -19.27 -6.70
N LYS A 292 9.11 -19.68 -7.63
CA LYS A 292 10.56 -19.69 -7.44
C LYS A 292 11.20 -18.32 -7.59
N LYS A 293 10.78 -17.53 -8.59
CA LYS A 293 11.41 -16.26 -8.95
C LYS A 293 10.83 -15.08 -8.17
N ASP A 294 9.50 -15.07 -7.99
CA ASP A 294 8.77 -13.95 -7.42
C ASP A 294 8.18 -14.22 -6.03
N ARG A 295 8.21 -15.50 -5.59
CA ARG A 295 7.52 -15.98 -4.38
C ARG A 295 6.03 -15.67 -4.40
N LEU A 296 5.45 -15.59 -5.59
CA LEU A 296 4.05 -15.39 -5.84
C LEU A 296 3.41 -16.75 -6.11
N GLN A 297 2.44 -17.13 -5.29
CA GLN A 297 1.65 -18.35 -5.54
C GLN A 297 0.55 -18.01 -6.54
N VAL A 298 0.67 -18.57 -7.74
CA VAL A 298 -0.28 -18.36 -8.82
C VAL A 298 -1.10 -19.64 -9.01
N THR A 299 -2.38 -19.48 -9.32
CA THR A 299 -3.29 -20.55 -9.76
C THR A 299 -3.89 -20.15 -11.09
N ILE A 300 -3.75 -21.01 -12.09
CA ILE A 300 -4.17 -20.72 -13.47
C ILE A 300 -5.36 -21.56 -13.87
N HIS A 301 -6.42 -20.87 -14.32
CA HIS A 301 -7.53 -21.51 -15.01
C HIS A 301 -7.21 -21.65 -16.50
N TYR A 302 -7.40 -22.86 -17.02
CA TYR A 302 -7.16 -23.17 -18.44
C TYR A 302 -8.42 -22.89 -19.26
N ASP A 303 -8.34 -22.01 -20.26
CA ASP A 303 -9.43 -21.69 -21.18
C ASP A 303 -9.11 -22.15 -22.60
N PRO A 304 -9.78 -23.23 -23.10
CA PRO A 304 -9.60 -23.68 -24.46
C PRO A 304 -10.36 -22.80 -25.46
N ILE A 305 -9.62 -22.18 -26.40
CA ILE A 305 -10.17 -21.31 -27.43
C ILE A 305 -10.12 -21.99 -28.76
N VAL A 306 -11.26 -22.08 -29.46
CA VAL A 306 -11.33 -22.64 -30.81
C VAL A 306 -10.62 -21.71 -31.79
N THR A 307 -9.50 -22.16 -32.34
CA THR A 307 -8.68 -21.38 -33.30
C THR A 307 -8.81 -21.91 -34.73
N ALA A 308 -9.28 -23.14 -34.91
CA ALA A 308 -9.44 -23.78 -36.22
C ALA A 308 -10.50 -23.13 -37.13
N ASP A 309 -11.47 -22.42 -36.55
CA ASP A 309 -12.51 -21.72 -37.29
C ASP A 309 -12.15 -20.22 -37.45
N ALA A 310 -11.70 -19.86 -38.63
CA ALA A 310 -11.35 -18.48 -38.98
C ALA A 310 -12.51 -17.49 -38.79
N SER A 311 -13.78 -17.93 -38.85
CA SER A 311 -14.95 -17.09 -38.67
C SER A 311 -15.08 -16.63 -37.23
N VAL A 312 -14.71 -17.47 -36.25
CA VAL A 312 -14.68 -17.14 -34.82
C VAL A 312 -13.67 -16.04 -34.54
N GLY A 313 -12.46 -16.16 -35.12
CA GLY A 313 -11.41 -15.14 -34.98
C GLY A 313 -11.82 -13.78 -35.53
N VAL A 314 -12.47 -13.77 -36.72
CA VAL A 314 -12.99 -12.54 -37.32
C VAL A 314 -14.09 -11.91 -36.48
N LEU A 315 -15.01 -12.72 -35.95
CA LEU A 315 -16.08 -12.23 -35.07
C LEU A 315 -15.52 -11.67 -33.76
N ARG A 316 -14.53 -12.36 -33.15
CA ARG A 316 -13.82 -11.87 -31.94
C ARG A 316 -13.22 -10.48 -32.17
N ALA A 317 -12.47 -10.32 -33.25
CA ALA A 317 -11.83 -9.04 -33.57
C ALA A 317 -12.86 -7.91 -33.76
N ARG A 318 -13.99 -8.18 -34.42
CA ARG A 318 -15.08 -7.22 -34.61
C ARG A 318 -15.76 -6.83 -33.29
N LEU A 319 -16.06 -7.80 -32.45
CA LEU A 319 -16.68 -7.57 -31.14
C LEU A 319 -15.74 -6.77 -30.24
N GLN A 320 -14.45 -7.11 -30.20
CA GLN A 320 -13.44 -6.38 -29.43
C GLN A 320 -13.31 -4.93 -29.89
N GLU A 321 -13.29 -4.71 -31.20
CA GLU A 321 -13.22 -3.35 -31.78
C GLU A 321 -14.49 -2.56 -31.46
N HIS A 322 -15.68 -3.19 -31.56
CA HIS A 322 -16.95 -2.55 -31.23
C HIS A 322 -17.03 -2.20 -29.72
N ALA A 323 -16.60 -3.08 -28.85
CA ALA A 323 -16.53 -2.80 -27.41
C ALA A 323 -15.65 -1.58 -27.13
N ARG A 324 -14.46 -1.49 -27.75
CA ARG A 324 -13.55 -0.34 -27.62
C ARG A 324 -14.11 0.97 -28.19
N GLN A 325 -14.93 0.90 -29.21
CA GLN A 325 -15.63 2.08 -29.76
C GLN A 325 -16.71 2.60 -28.83
N LEU A 326 -17.38 1.71 -28.05
CA LEU A 326 -18.34 2.09 -27.05
C LEU A 326 -17.68 2.75 -25.84
N ASP A 327 -16.61 2.14 -25.32
CA ASP A 327 -15.70 2.69 -24.30
C ASP A 327 -14.32 2.03 -24.44
N PRO A 328 -13.24 2.82 -24.61
CA PRO A 328 -11.88 2.27 -24.79
C PRO A 328 -11.39 1.34 -23.65
N ARG A 329 -12.05 1.40 -22.50
CA ARG A 329 -11.74 0.59 -21.32
C ARG A 329 -12.45 -0.76 -21.29
N LEU A 330 -13.41 -1.01 -22.21
CA LEU A 330 -14.11 -2.28 -22.30
C LEU A 330 -13.25 -3.31 -23.05
N SER A 331 -13.30 -4.55 -22.58
CA SER A 331 -12.71 -5.70 -23.25
C SER A 331 -13.68 -6.86 -23.27
N ILE A 332 -13.43 -7.79 -24.21
CA ILE A 332 -14.15 -9.04 -24.27
C ILE A 332 -13.18 -10.23 -24.22
N HIS A 333 -13.59 -11.31 -23.59
CA HIS A 333 -12.88 -12.59 -23.63
C HIS A 333 -13.86 -13.76 -23.58
N ASP A 334 -13.33 -14.99 -23.62
CA ASP A 334 -14.07 -16.24 -23.60
C ASP A 334 -15.18 -16.35 -24.68
N LEU A 335 -14.87 -15.82 -25.90
CA LEU A 335 -15.82 -15.92 -27.01
C LEU A 335 -16.01 -17.37 -27.45
N ARG A 336 -17.25 -17.85 -27.32
CA ARG A 336 -17.67 -19.18 -27.78
C ARG A 336 -18.90 -19.08 -28.68
N ILE A 337 -18.91 -19.86 -29.75
CA ILE A 337 -20.03 -19.98 -30.69
C ILE A 337 -20.62 -21.39 -30.53
N VAL A 338 -21.89 -21.47 -30.12
CA VAL A 338 -22.59 -22.73 -29.91
C VAL A 338 -23.73 -22.82 -30.93
N PRO A 339 -23.54 -23.58 -32.03
CA PRO A 339 -24.59 -23.79 -33.04
C PRO A 339 -25.78 -24.56 -32.47
N GLY A 340 -26.98 -24.14 -32.82
CA GLY A 340 -28.23 -24.83 -32.50
C GLY A 340 -29.13 -24.93 -33.72
N ASP A 341 -30.18 -25.75 -33.66
CA ASP A 341 -31.06 -26.01 -34.80
C ASP A 341 -31.86 -24.78 -35.25
N SER A 342 -32.23 -23.89 -34.34
CA SER A 342 -33.03 -22.70 -34.62
C SER A 342 -32.23 -21.39 -34.59
N HIS A 343 -31.17 -21.34 -33.81
CA HIS A 343 -30.32 -20.17 -33.66
C HIS A 343 -28.91 -20.59 -33.19
N THR A 344 -27.94 -19.71 -33.30
CA THR A 344 -26.58 -19.93 -32.83
C THR A 344 -26.29 -18.98 -31.68
N ASN A 345 -25.93 -19.52 -30.51
CA ASN A 345 -25.56 -18.71 -29.36
C ASN A 345 -24.12 -18.20 -29.53
N VAL A 346 -23.94 -16.91 -29.36
CA VAL A 346 -22.65 -16.22 -29.27
C VAL A 346 -22.46 -15.80 -27.83
N LEU A 347 -21.63 -16.56 -27.10
CA LEU A 347 -21.33 -16.33 -25.70
C LEU A 347 -20.01 -15.60 -25.57
N PHE A 348 -19.95 -14.60 -24.73
CA PHE A 348 -18.70 -13.93 -24.38
C PHE A 348 -18.84 -13.16 -23.07
N ASP A 349 -17.72 -12.89 -22.45
CA ASP A 349 -17.64 -12.08 -21.26
C ASP A 349 -17.30 -10.63 -21.66
N LEU A 350 -18.07 -9.66 -21.13
CA LEU A 350 -17.84 -8.23 -21.31
C LEU A 350 -17.31 -7.64 -20.01
N VAL A 351 -16.07 -7.21 -20.03
CA VAL A 351 -15.35 -6.74 -18.85
C VAL A 351 -15.42 -5.23 -18.73
N PHE A 352 -15.87 -4.79 -17.57
CA PHE A 352 -15.92 -3.38 -17.18
C PHE A 352 -14.78 -3.06 -16.23
N PRO A 353 -14.17 -1.86 -16.30
CA PRO A 353 -13.19 -1.44 -15.31
C PRO A 353 -13.81 -1.30 -13.93
N ALA A 354 -13.02 -1.47 -12.87
CA ALA A 354 -13.45 -1.22 -11.51
C ALA A 354 -14.01 0.20 -11.34
N GLY A 355 -15.18 0.32 -10.69
CA GLY A 355 -15.84 1.61 -10.49
C GLY A 355 -16.45 2.22 -11.75
N TYR A 356 -16.79 1.42 -12.75
CA TYR A 356 -17.49 1.90 -13.94
C TYR A 356 -18.82 2.55 -13.56
N THR A 357 -19.04 3.80 -14.00
CA THR A 357 -20.23 4.61 -13.68
C THR A 357 -21.20 4.77 -14.84
N GLY A 358 -20.89 4.17 -16.01
CA GLY A 358 -21.77 4.20 -17.17
C GLY A 358 -22.96 3.25 -17.03
N ASP A 359 -23.93 3.37 -17.98
CA ASP A 359 -25.10 2.50 -18.05
C ASP A 359 -24.71 1.14 -18.66
N ILE A 360 -24.54 0.12 -17.80
CA ILE A 360 -24.17 -1.25 -18.20
C ILE A 360 -25.25 -1.85 -19.10
N ASP A 361 -26.53 -1.68 -18.79
CA ASP A 361 -27.64 -2.25 -19.57
C ASP A 361 -27.65 -1.66 -20.99
N GLN A 362 -27.37 -0.39 -21.13
CA GLN A 362 -27.23 0.27 -22.43
C GLN A 362 -26.04 -0.30 -23.23
N MET A 363 -24.89 -0.56 -22.58
CA MET A 363 -23.74 -1.17 -23.24
C MET A 363 -24.01 -2.59 -23.70
N LEU A 364 -24.66 -3.40 -22.83
CA LEU A 364 -25.11 -4.75 -23.18
C LEU A 364 -26.07 -4.75 -24.37
N ALA A 365 -27.06 -3.86 -24.36
CA ALA A 365 -28.01 -3.74 -25.46
C ALA A 365 -27.30 -3.43 -26.80
N LYS A 366 -26.33 -2.50 -26.80
CA LYS A 366 -25.55 -2.17 -27.99
C LYS A 366 -24.68 -3.34 -28.48
N MET A 367 -24.01 -4.06 -27.54
CA MET A 367 -23.23 -5.24 -27.88
C MET A 367 -24.11 -6.35 -28.47
N CYS A 368 -25.27 -6.65 -27.88
CA CYS A 368 -26.19 -7.65 -28.37
C CYS A 368 -26.81 -7.25 -29.72
N GLN A 369 -27.12 -5.97 -29.92
CA GLN A 369 -27.56 -5.46 -31.23
C GLN A 369 -26.47 -5.70 -32.29
N PHE A 370 -25.22 -5.35 -32.00
CA PHE A 370 -24.11 -5.54 -32.92
C PHE A 370 -23.90 -7.02 -33.28
N VAL A 371 -24.00 -7.96 -32.28
CA VAL A 371 -23.94 -9.40 -32.54
C VAL A 371 -25.02 -9.83 -33.53
N LYS A 372 -26.26 -9.35 -33.35
CA LYS A 372 -27.39 -9.68 -34.23
C LYS A 372 -27.26 -9.11 -35.64
N GLU A 373 -26.55 -7.99 -35.79
CA GLU A 373 -26.23 -7.38 -37.09
C GLU A 373 -25.19 -8.19 -37.86
N GLN A 374 -24.34 -9.01 -37.20
CA GLN A 374 -23.38 -9.90 -37.88
C GLN A 374 -24.07 -11.09 -38.57
N ASP A 375 -25.07 -11.69 -37.90
CA ASP A 375 -25.92 -12.73 -38.47
C ASP A 375 -27.28 -12.71 -37.73
N PRO A 376 -28.43 -12.63 -38.43
CA PRO A 376 -29.77 -12.65 -37.82
C PRO A 376 -30.05 -13.90 -36.97
N LYS A 377 -29.32 -15.01 -37.19
CA LYS A 377 -29.41 -16.23 -36.40
C LYS A 377 -28.64 -16.17 -35.10
N TYR A 378 -27.77 -15.19 -34.91
CA TYR A 378 -26.98 -15.07 -33.70
C TYR A 378 -27.85 -14.57 -32.53
N CYS A 379 -27.75 -15.31 -31.43
CA CYS A 379 -28.34 -14.98 -30.14
C CYS A 379 -27.20 -14.62 -29.18
N CYS A 380 -27.20 -13.37 -28.70
CA CYS A 380 -26.18 -12.85 -27.83
C CYS A 380 -26.41 -13.32 -26.40
N VAL A 381 -25.39 -13.91 -25.79
CA VAL A 381 -25.33 -14.28 -24.38
C VAL A 381 -24.08 -13.67 -23.77
N VAL A 382 -24.27 -12.62 -22.97
CA VAL A 382 -23.15 -11.86 -22.38
C VAL A 382 -23.13 -12.08 -20.87
N LYS A 383 -21.99 -12.46 -20.35
CA LYS A 383 -21.68 -12.40 -18.93
C LYS A 383 -21.00 -11.06 -18.65
N VAL A 384 -21.48 -10.36 -17.65
CA VAL A 384 -20.86 -9.10 -17.19
C VAL A 384 -19.81 -9.41 -16.16
N GLU A 385 -18.59 -8.93 -16.38
CA GLU A 385 -17.51 -9.08 -15.45
C GLU A 385 -16.89 -7.73 -15.10
N GLN A 386 -16.28 -7.67 -13.92
CA GLN A 386 -15.54 -6.50 -13.46
C GLN A 386 -14.06 -6.86 -13.36
N SER A 387 -13.20 -6.06 -13.99
CA SER A 387 -11.75 -6.24 -13.84
C SER A 387 -11.32 -5.89 -12.41
N TYR A 388 -10.57 -6.81 -11.77
CA TYR A 388 -9.96 -6.60 -10.46
C TYR A 388 -8.54 -6.01 -10.56
N ALA A 389 -7.93 -6.09 -11.73
CA ALA A 389 -6.54 -5.68 -11.98
C ALA A 389 -6.40 -4.50 -12.96
N SER A 390 -7.51 -3.88 -13.39
CA SER A 390 -7.43 -2.72 -14.28
C SER A 390 -6.78 -1.55 -13.53
N ALA A 391 -5.73 -0.98 -14.13
CA ALA A 391 -5.10 0.22 -13.64
C ALA A 391 -6.17 1.31 -13.41
N LEU A 392 -6.33 1.75 -12.16
CA LEU A 392 -7.09 2.96 -11.87
C LEU A 392 -6.43 4.10 -12.66
N PRO A 393 -7.20 4.95 -13.38
CA PRO A 393 -6.62 6.15 -13.96
C PRO A 393 -5.94 6.94 -12.85
N ASP A 394 -4.73 7.43 -13.12
CA ASP A 394 -3.93 8.21 -12.20
C ASP A 394 -4.79 9.11 -11.31
N LYS A 395 -4.72 8.91 -10.00
CA LYS A 395 -5.26 9.87 -9.03
C LYS A 395 -4.50 11.19 -9.27
N LYS A 396 -5.13 12.11 -10.00
CA LYS A 396 -4.66 13.50 -10.12
C LYS A 396 -4.69 14.21 -8.78
#